data_30275fa6b47bf30845beddbdb8a1f7b6
#
_entry.id   30275fa6b47bf30845beddbdb8a1f7b6
#
_cell.length_a   1.000
_cell.length_b   1.000
_cell.length_c   1.000
_cell.angle_alpha   90.00
_cell.angle_beta   90.00
_cell.angle_gamma   90.00
#
_symmetry.space_group_name_H-M   'P 1'
#
loop_
_entity.id
_entity.type
_entity.pdbx_description
1 polymer ?
#
loop_
_entity_poly.entity_id
_entity_poly.type
_entity_poly.pdbx_seq_one_letter_code
_entity_poly.pdbx_strand_id
1 'polypeptide(L)'
;MKSSISSLQTIVLISVLSAAMLFGVVSSLYNGYHTQIADAKKSSSSGGKDTTPDNTLDTTNSAASSQIKQQQQPPPPIPGTIQLSAKELPSGYRWVNTANGVINPTMNFNVGTSKTIQLQNPTDAIHQLVIDDPNGNQLATSGNIASGSSSQLSFKPDMTGIFGYHCIYHPTTMKGIIQVVDGS
;
A
#
# COMPACT_ATOMS: atom_id res chain seq x y z
N MET A 1 69.17 11.84 -5.80
CA MET A 1 67.89 12.10 -5.14
C MET A 1 66.82 11.88 -6.23
N LYS A 2 66.11 10.72 -6.17
CA LYS A 2 65.02 10.42 -7.12
C LYS A 2 63.71 10.66 -6.38
N SER A 3 62.95 11.63 -6.87
CA SER A 3 61.60 11.97 -6.38
C SER A 3 60.59 10.91 -6.86
N SER A 4 60.02 10.19 -5.89
CA SER A 4 58.95 9.22 -6.11
C SER A 4 57.63 9.97 -6.13
N ILE A 5 57.04 10.14 -7.33
CA ILE A 5 55.72 10.73 -7.47
C ILE A 5 54.72 9.61 -7.20
N SER A 6 53.95 9.82 -6.16
CA SER A 6 52.91 8.91 -5.65
C SER A 6 51.77 8.67 -6.65
N SER A 7 51.51 7.40 -6.89
CA SER A 7 50.52 6.83 -7.80
C SER A 7 49.02 7.08 -7.44
N LEU A 8 48.75 8.02 -6.54
CA LEU A 8 47.39 8.26 -6.00
C LEU A 8 46.60 9.40 -6.67
N GLN A 9 47.18 10.10 -7.65
CA GLN A 9 46.47 11.21 -8.30
C GLN A 9 45.86 10.91 -9.69
N THR A 10 45.99 9.69 -10.19
CA THR A 10 45.50 9.34 -11.52
C THR A 10 44.10 8.68 -11.51
N ILE A 11 43.52 8.42 -10.37
CA ILE A 11 42.20 7.72 -10.28
C ILE A 11 41.03 8.69 -10.15
N VAL A 12 41.26 9.99 -9.93
CA VAL A 12 40.17 10.98 -9.70
C VAL A 12 39.64 11.64 -10.98
N LEU A 13 40.28 11.43 -12.14
CA LEU A 13 39.96 12.17 -13.37
C LEU A 13 39.16 11.38 -14.42
N ILE A 14 38.71 10.15 -14.16
CA ILE A 14 37.94 9.33 -15.12
C ILE A 14 36.46 9.19 -14.78
N SER A 15 35.98 9.71 -13.67
CA SER A 15 34.58 9.55 -13.23
C SER A 15 33.64 10.74 -13.48
N VAL A 16 34.04 11.73 -14.27
CA VAL A 16 33.19 12.92 -14.53
C VAL A 16 32.66 13.04 -15.97
N LEU A 17 32.90 12.07 -16.83
CA LEU A 17 32.51 12.20 -18.26
C LEU A 17 31.54 11.11 -18.76
N SER A 18 30.65 10.59 -17.94
CA SER A 18 29.61 9.62 -18.38
C SER A 18 28.21 9.88 -17.87
N ALA A 19 27.84 11.13 -17.60
CA ALA A 19 26.51 11.49 -17.13
C ALA A 19 25.79 12.50 -18.03
N ALA A 20 25.96 12.42 -19.34
CA ALA A 20 25.23 13.30 -20.25
C ALA A 20 24.95 12.61 -21.61
N MET A 21 24.14 11.55 -21.61
CA MET A 21 23.42 11.07 -22.81
C MET A 21 22.44 9.94 -22.35
N LEU A 22 21.26 10.25 -21.86
CA LEU A 22 20.07 9.39 -21.89
C LEU A 22 18.86 10.13 -21.28
N PHE A 23 18.63 11.38 -21.71
CA PHE A 23 17.33 12.02 -21.61
C PHE A 23 16.80 12.22 -23.04
N GLY A 24 16.08 11.28 -23.53
CA GLY A 24 15.39 11.39 -24.78
C GLY A 24 14.74 10.05 -25.14
N VAL A 25 13.43 10.07 -25.30
CA VAL A 25 12.57 8.96 -25.75
C VAL A 25 11.96 8.12 -24.61
N VAL A 26 11.04 8.67 -23.85
CA VAL A 26 9.77 8.00 -23.52
C VAL A 26 8.68 9.08 -23.32
N SER A 27 8.30 9.73 -24.40
CA SER A 27 7.09 10.56 -24.45
C SER A 27 6.27 10.05 -25.64
N SER A 28 5.64 8.91 -25.50
CA SER A 28 4.54 8.53 -26.42
C SER A 28 4.05 7.14 -26.04
N LEU A 29 3.09 7.03 -25.14
CA LEU A 29 2.10 5.96 -25.03
C LEU A 29 1.20 6.17 -23.79
N TYR A 30 0.75 7.41 -23.59
CA TYR A 30 -0.31 7.66 -22.62
C TYR A 30 -1.43 8.47 -23.28
N ASN A 31 -2.10 7.83 -24.27
CA ASN A 31 -3.36 8.33 -24.78
C ASN A 31 -4.19 7.13 -25.26
N GLY A 32 -5.25 6.83 -24.56
CA GLY A 32 -6.26 5.94 -25.10
C GLY A 32 -7.04 5.11 -24.11
N TYR A 33 -7.69 5.69 -23.11
CA TYR A 33 -8.92 5.12 -22.56
C TYR A 33 -9.83 6.25 -22.10
N HIS A 34 -10.32 7.01 -23.06
CA HIS A 34 -11.48 7.87 -22.84
C HIS A 34 -12.70 7.26 -23.52
N THR A 35 -13.77 7.21 -22.75
CA THR A 35 -15.17 7.25 -23.14
C THR A 35 -15.81 6.01 -23.76
N GLN A 36 -16.69 5.43 -22.99
CA GLN A 36 -18.04 5.12 -23.47
C GLN A 36 -19.01 5.32 -22.29
N ILE A 37 -19.52 6.51 -22.12
CA ILE A 37 -20.77 6.73 -21.41
C ILE A 37 -21.84 6.71 -22.48
N ALA A 38 -22.63 5.66 -22.52
CA ALA A 38 -23.77 5.57 -23.42
C ALA A 38 -24.95 6.32 -22.83
N ASP A 39 -25.41 7.32 -23.55
CA ASP A 39 -26.69 7.99 -23.41
C ASP A 39 -27.85 6.99 -23.41
N ALA A 40 -28.60 6.91 -22.35
CA ALA A 40 -29.89 6.26 -22.31
C ALA A 40 -30.98 7.30 -22.50
N LYS A 41 -31.49 7.30 -23.68
CA LYS A 41 -32.55 8.01 -24.33
C LYS A 41 -33.86 8.09 -23.52
N LYS A 42 -34.31 9.32 -23.32
CA LYS A 42 -35.65 9.73 -22.89
C LYS A 42 -36.72 9.23 -23.88
N SER A 43 -37.67 8.47 -23.39
CA SER A 43 -38.93 8.20 -24.10
C SER A 43 -40.08 8.69 -23.24
N SER A 44 -40.75 9.71 -23.76
CA SER A 44 -42.04 10.23 -23.30
C SER A 44 -43.15 9.46 -23.98
N SER A 45 -44.15 9.02 -23.26
CA SER A 45 -45.48 8.80 -23.82
C SER A 45 -46.56 9.02 -22.77
N SER A 46 -47.47 9.85 -23.20
CA SER A 46 -48.67 10.41 -22.60
C SER A 46 -49.81 9.42 -22.38
N GLY A 47 -50.65 9.71 -21.38
CA GLY A 47 -52.09 9.66 -21.56
C GLY A 47 -52.88 8.69 -20.69
N GLY A 48 -53.88 9.19 -19.98
CA GLY A 48 -55.07 8.44 -19.56
C GLY A 48 -55.41 8.62 -18.05
N LYS A 49 -56.18 9.42 -17.80
CA LYS A 49 -57.38 9.91 -17.10
C LYS A 49 -58.14 8.88 -16.24
N ASP A 50 -58.50 9.41 -15.03
CA ASP A 50 -59.72 9.17 -14.22
C ASP A 50 -59.80 7.89 -13.34
N THR A 51 -59.91 8.05 -12.07
CA THR A 51 -61.06 8.18 -11.16
C THR A 51 -60.65 7.91 -9.70
N THR A 52 -61.03 8.82 -8.81
CA THR A 52 -61.10 8.71 -7.34
C THR A 52 -62.38 7.98 -6.90
N PRO A 53 -62.59 7.68 -5.61
CA PRO A 53 -61.76 7.43 -4.45
C PRO A 53 -62.16 6.09 -3.73
N ASP A 54 -61.32 5.59 -2.83
CA ASP A 54 -61.82 5.00 -1.59
C ASP A 54 -60.78 5.03 -0.49
N ASN A 55 -61.31 5.39 0.68
CA ASN A 55 -60.67 5.44 1.96
C ASN A 55 -60.41 4.04 2.47
N THR A 56 -59.16 3.77 2.90
CA THR A 56 -59.00 2.89 4.09
C THR A 56 -57.68 3.27 4.75
N LEU A 57 -57.81 3.70 6.00
CA LEU A 57 -56.71 3.80 6.98
C LEU A 57 -56.07 2.42 7.09
N ASP A 58 -54.79 2.33 6.91
CA ASP A 58 -54.01 1.35 7.62
C ASP A 58 -52.72 1.98 8.17
N THR A 59 -52.81 2.16 9.46
CA THR A 59 -51.73 2.49 10.37
C THR A 59 -50.85 1.26 10.47
N THR A 60 -49.62 1.26 10.02
CA THR A 60 -48.55 0.55 10.75
C THR A 60 -47.17 0.75 10.15
N ASN A 61 -46.26 1.09 11.05
CA ASN A 61 -44.84 0.80 11.02
C ASN A 61 -43.94 1.48 9.96
N SER A 62 -43.71 2.74 10.23
CA SER A 62 -42.41 3.33 9.93
C SER A 62 -41.38 2.74 10.93
N ALA A 63 -40.94 1.52 10.64
CA ALA A 63 -39.76 0.97 11.27
C ALA A 63 -38.56 1.74 10.70
N ALA A 64 -38.15 2.76 11.43
CA ALA A 64 -36.86 3.39 11.25
C ALA A 64 -35.78 2.30 11.26
N SER A 65 -35.31 1.92 10.09
CA SER A 65 -34.13 1.10 9.93
C SER A 65 -32.94 1.90 10.44
N SER A 66 -32.73 1.85 11.74
CA SER A 66 -31.47 2.25 12.37
C SER A 66 -30.41 1.29 11.85
N GLN A 67 -29.80 1.66 10.74
CA GLN A 67 -28.56 1.03 10.27
C GLN A 67 -27.51 1.28 11.35
N ILE A 68 -27.43 0.34 12.29
CA ILE A 68 -26.30 0.20 13.20
C ILE A 68 -25.10 0.02 12.26
N LYS A 69 -24.30 1.08 12.13
CA LYS A 69 -22.93 0.95 11.60
C LYS A 69 -22.24 -0.02 12.55
N GLN A 70 -22.27 -1.32 12.20
CA GLN A 70 -21.42 -2.29 12.85
C GLN A 70 -20.00 -1.80 12.62
N GLN A 71 -19.43 -1.21 13.65
CA GLN A 71 -18.00 -1.00 13.76
C GLN A 71 -17.39 -2.39 13.63
N GLN A 72 -16.90 -2.69 12.44
CA GLN A 72 -16.24 -3.96 12.14
C GLN A 72 -14.98 -4.00 12.97
N GLN A 73 -15.09 -4.59 14.15
CA GLN A 73 -13.96 -4.85 15.04
C GLN A 73 -12.91 -5.61 14.22
N PRO A 74 -11.63 -5.17 14.23
CA PRO A 74 -10.58 -5.89 13.54
C PRO A 74 -10.62 -7.37 13.93
N PRO A 75 -10.47 -8.29 12.99
CA PRO A 75 -10.44 -9.72 13.30
C PRO A 75 -9.34 -10.01 14.32
N PRO A 76 -9.57 -10.96 15.25
CA PRO A 76 -8.58 -11.29 16.26
C PRO A 76 -7.26 -11.74 15.61
N PRO A 77 -6.10 -11.48 16.27
CA PRO A 77 -4.79 -11.83 15.74
C PRO A 77 -4.69 -13.33 15.44
N ILE A 78 -4.33 -13.66 14.21
CA ILE A 78 -3.99 -15.04 13.83
C ILE A 78 -2.56 -15.31 14.35
N PRO A 79 -2.34 -16.38 15.15
CA PRO A 79 -1.01 -16.73 15.63
C PRO A 79 0.01 -16.80 14.49
N GLY A 80 1.19 -16.21 14.67
CA GLY A 80 2.23 -16.15 13.63
C GLY A 80 2.05 -15.05 12.59
N THR A 81 1.01 -14.23 12.68
CA THR A 81 0.76 -13.08 11.80
C THR A 81 1.33 -11.81 12.39
N ILE A 82 2.03 -11.03 11.56
CA ILE A 82 2.50 -9.69 11.91
C ILE A 82 1.39 -8.71 11.56
N GLN A 83 1.00 -7.87 12.51
CA GLN A 83 -0.03 -6.87 12.29
C GLN A 83 0.56 -5.47 12.29
N LEU A 84 0.43 -4.77 11.17
CA LEU A 84 0.86 -3.38 11.01
C LEU A 84 -0.35 -2.49 10.70
N SER A 85 -0.35 -1.31 11.29
CA SER A 85 -1.29 -0.25 10.96
C SER A 85 -0.53 0.99 10.49
N ALA A 86 -1.01 1.64 9.45
CA ALA A 86 -0.54 2.98 9.12
C ALA A 86 -0.97 3.95 10.22
N LYS A 87 -0.08 4.85 10.61
CA LYS A 87 -0.36 5.90 11.59
C LYS A 87 0.26 7.21 11.15
N GLU A 88 -0.53 8.27 11.22
CA GLU A 88 -0.04 9.61 11.06
C GLU A 88 0.54 10.12 12.38
N LEU A 89 1.76 10.68 12.33
CA LEU A 89 2.46 11.31 13.43
C LEU A 89 2.90 12.71 12.97
N PRO A 90 3.27 13.64 13.89
CA PRO A 90 3.75 14.96 13.50
C PRO A 90 4.92 14.96 12.51
N SER A 91 5.73 13.90 12.50
CA SER A 91 6.86 13.70 11.60
C SER A 91 6.53 12.89 10.34
N GLY A 92 5.25 12.69 10.02
CA GLY A 92 4.75 11.95 8.87
C GLY A 92 4.25 10.55 9.21
N TYR A 93 3.81 9.82 8.18
CA TYR A 93 3.24 8.48 8.35
C TYR A 93 4.27 7.43 8.76
N ARG A 94 3.83 6.43 9.52
CA ARG A 94 4.63 5.31 10.02
C ARG A 94 3.84 4.01 9.96
N TRP A 95 4.54 2.90 9.81
CA TRP A 95 4.00 1.59 10.14
C TRP A 95 4.11 1.36 11.65
N VAL A 96 3.06 0.93 12.28
CA VAL A 96 3.02 0.63 13.73
C VAL A 96 2.56 -0.79 13.93
N ASN A 97 3.31 -1.58 14.68
CA ASN A 97 2.88 -2.91 15.10
C ASN A 97 1.73 -2.77 16.11
N THR A 98 0.56 -3.32 15.79
CA THR A 98 -0.64 -3.15 16.60
C THR A 98 -0.59 -3.91 17.92
N ALA A 99 0.23 -4.96 18.02
CA ALA A 99 0.35 -5.76 19.23
C ALA A 99 1.16 -5.08 20.34
N ASN A 100 2.17 -4.26 19.99
CA ASN A 100 3.09 -3.67 20.97
C ASN A 100 3.37 -2.18 20.76
N GLY A 101 2.80 -1.56 19.75
CA GLY A 101 2.96 -0.13 19.47
C GLY A 101 4.31 0.28 18.87
N VAL A 102 5.18 -0.65 18.52
CA VAL A 102 6.50 -0.34 17.97
C VAL A 102 6.36 0.29 16.59
N ILE A 103 7.01 1.44 16.42
CA ILE A 103 7.02 2.21 15.17
C ILE A 103 8.08 1.63 14.23
N ASN A 104 7.71 1.40 12.97
CA ASN A 104 8.57 0.82 11.94
C ASN A 104 9.35 -0.41 12.45
N PRO A 105 8.65 -1.45 12.93
CA PRO A 105 9.28 -2.54 13.67
C PRO A 105 10.26 -3.33 12.80
N THR A 106 11.31 -3.85 13.43
CA THR A 106 12.06 -4.97 12.85
C THR A 106 11.15 -6.22 12.86
N MET A 107 11.00 -6.86 11.72
CA MET A 107 10.25 -8.10 11.59
C MET A 107 11.20 -9.29 11.46
N ASN A 108 10.92 -10.39 12.19
CA ASN A 108 11.76 -11.59 12.17
C ASN A 108 11.09 -12.70 11.36
N PHE A 109 11.82 -13.24 10.40
CA PHE A 109 11.40 -14.34 9.53
C PHE A 109 12.42 -15.47 9.58
N ASN A 110 11.97 -16.68 9.24
CA ASN A 110 12.84 -17.83 9.02
C ASN A 110 12.85 -18.18 7.53
N VAL A 111 14.02 -18.57 7.02
CA VAL A 111 14.17 -19.06 5.65
C VAL A 111 13.17 -20.18 5.38
N GLY A 112 12.56 -20.17 4.23
CA GLY A 112 11.62 -21.19 3.79
C GLY A 112 10.26 -21.19 4.49
N THR A 113 10.05 -20.32 5.50
CA THR A 113 8.78 -20.22 6.24
C THR A 113 7.98 -19.02 5.77
N SER A 114 6.76 -19.25 5.33
CA SER A 114 5.85 -18.16 4.96
C SER A 114 5.28 -17.52 6.20
N LYS A 115 5.33 -16.18 6.28
CA LYS A 115 4.59 -15.38 7.27
C LYS A 115 3.66 -14.40 6.57
N THR A 116 2.53 -14.14 7.21
CA THR A 116 1.55 -13.17 6.74
C THR A 116 1.71 -11.85 7.51
N ILE A 117 1.73 -10.76 6.77
CA ILE A 117 1.68 -9.40 7.30
C ILE A 117 0.27 -8.88 7.01
N GLN A 118 -0.51 -8.61 8.03
CA GLN A 118 -1.80 -7.92 7.93
C GLN A 118 -1.57 -6.43 8.04
N LEU A 119 -2.19 -5.68 7.15
CA LEU A 119 -2.00 -4.25 6.98
C LEU A 119 -3.33 -3.54 7.13
N GLN A 120 -3.39 -2.52 7.98
CA GLN A 120 -4.56 -1.68 8.16
C GLN A 120 -4.19 -0.23 7.82
N ASN A 121 -5.09 0.47 7.17
CA ASN A 121 -4.94 1.88 6.87
C ASN A 121 -6.10 2.72 7.44
N PRO A 122 -6.04 3.12 8.71
CA PRO A 122 -7.03 4.02 9.29
C PRO A 122 -6.78 5.51 8.95
N THR A 123 -5.73 5.83 8.18
CA THR A 123 -5.39 7.20 7.80
C THR A 123 -6.14 7.64 6.55
N ASP A 124 -6.05 8.91 6.20
CA ASP A 124 -6.64 9.50 4.99
C ASP A 124 -5.78 9.30 3.72
N ALA A 125 -4.49 9.00 3.88
CA ALA A 125 -3.57 8.79 2.77
C ALA A 125 -3.64 7.34 2.25
N ILE A 126 -3.24 7.14 0.99
CA ILE A 126 -3.03 5.80 0.42
C ILE A 126 -1.66 5.25 0.84
N HIS A 127 -1.60 3.97 1.14
CA HIS A 127 -0.37 3.27 1.51
C HIS A 127 -0.17 2.00 0.68
N GLN A 128 1.07 1.52 0.62
CA GLN A 128 1.43 0.25 0.00
C GLN A 128 2.74 -0.23 0.62
N LEU A 129 2.74 -1.42 1.20
CA LEU A 129 3.96 -2.02 1.73
C LEU A 129 4.68 -2.79 0.61
N VAL A 130 5.96 -2.51 0.45
CA VAL A 130 6.88 -3.18 -0.46
C VAL A 130 7.97 -3.84 0.38
N ILE A 131 8.39 -5.03 0.00
CA ILE A 131 9.54 -5.75 0.55
C ILE A 131 10.62 -5.83 -0.53
N ASP A 132 11.82 -5.40 -0.18
CA ASP A 132 12.98 -5.42 -1.06
C ASP A 132 14.03 -6.43 -0.58
N ASP A 133 14.76 -7.01 -1.53
CA ASP A 133 15.95 -7.82 -1.24
C ASP A 133 17.11 -6.95 -0.69
N PRO A 134 18.21 -7.55 -0.23
CA PRO A 134 19.38 -6.81 0.22
C PRO A 134 20.03 -5.91 -0.86
N ASN A 135 19.73 -6.12 -2.14
CA ASN A 135 20.22 -5.32 -3.26
C ASN A 135 19.25 -4.19 -3.66
N GLY A 136 18.08 -4.11 -3.00
CA GLY A 136 17.05 -3.11 -3.28
C GLY A 136 16.08 -3.50 -4.40
N ASN A 137 16.04 -4.76 -4.84
CA ASN A 137 15.05 -5.22 -5.80
C ASN A 137 13.74 -5.58 -5.08
N GLN A 138 12.63 -5.14 -5.63
CA GLN A 138 11.31 -5.47 -5.08
C GLN A 138 11.01 -6.96 -5.22
N LEU A 139 10.67 -7.61 -4.10
CA LEU A 139 10.28 -9.01 -4.03
C LEU A 139 8.77 -9.21 -3.87
N ALA A 140 8.13 -8.37 -3.07
CA ALA A 140 6.72 -8.53 -2.75
C ALA A 140 6.05 -7.19 -2.47
N THR A 141 4.73 -7.12 -2.65
CA THR A 141 3.93 -5.92 -2.40
C THR A 141 2.53 -6.26 -1.93
N SER A 142 1.99 -5.42 -1.05
CA SER A 142 0.60 -5.52 -0.58
C SER A 142 -0.43 -5.03 -1.60
N GLY A 143 0.01 -4.37 -2.68
CA GLY A 143 -0.87 -3.51 -3.45
C GLY A 143 -1.30 -2.25 -2.66
N ASN A 144 -2.09 -1.40 -3.31
CA ASN A 144 -2.59 -0.16 -2.73
C ASN A 144 -3.61 -0.42 -1.63
N ILE A 145 -3.46 0.27 -0.50
CA ILE A 145 -4.37 0.22 0.64
C ILE A 145 -5.01 1.60 0.78
N ALA A 146 -6.25 1.71 0.35
CA ALA A 146 -7.00 2.96 0.46
C ALA A 146 -7.33 3.30 1.92
N SER A 147 -7.71 4.55 2.18
CA SER A 147 -8.20 4.99 3.49
C SER A 147 -9.32 4.09 4.02
N GLY A 148 -9.26 3.72 5.28
CA GLY A 148 -10.22 2.83 5.94
C GLY A 148 -10.15 1.36 5.52
N SER A 149 -9.22 0.99 4.62
CA SER A 149 -9.11 -0.37 4.08
C SER A 149 -8.00 -1.19 4.75
N SER A 150 -8.02 -2.48 4.46
CA SER A 150 -6.99 -3.44 4.92
C SER A 150 -6.47 -4.24 3.75
N SER A 151 -5.27 -4.76 3.89
CA SER A 151 -4.63 -5.67 2.93
C SER A 151 -3.83 -6.74 3.67
N GLN A 152 -3.38 -7.73 2.94
CA GLN A 152 -2.58 -8.81 3.50
C GLN A 152 -1.48 -9.16 2.49
N LEU A 153 -0.27 -9.36 3.00
CA LEU A 153 0.90 -9.76 2.24
C LEU A 153 1.52 -11.01 2.87
N SER A 154 1.63 -12.08 2.11
CA SER A 154 2.39 -13.27 2.51
C SER A 154 3.77 -13.22 1.87
N PHE A 155 4.81 -13.43 2.69
CA PHE A 155 6.19 -13.43 2.25
C PHE A 155 6.91 -14.67 2.77
N LYS A 156 7.64 -15.35 1.89
CA LYS A 156 8.46 -16.53 2.18
C LYS A 156 9.87 -16.26 1.68
N PRO A 157 10.82 -15.88 2.54
CA PRO A 157 12.21 -15.66 2.13
C PRO A 157 12.88 -16.97 1.78
N ASP A 158 13.75 -16.97 0.78
CA ASP A 158 14.54 -18.13 0.30
C ASP A 158 16.00 -18.09 0.77
N MET A 159 16.45 -17.00 1.39
CA MET A 159 17.80 -16.82 1.93
C MET A 159 17.79 -16.04 3.24
N THR A 160 18.84 -16.21 4.04
CA THR A 160 19.11 -15.40 5.22
C THR A 160 19.57 -14.00 4.84
N GLY A 161 19.43 -13.02 5.75
CA GLY A 161 19.94 -11.66 5.54
C GLY A 161 19.02 -10.57 6.07
N ILE A 162 19.37 -9.35 5.73
CA ILE A 162 18.60 -8.15 6.07
C ILE A 162 17.89 -7.66 4.81
N PHE A 163 16.57 -7.76 4.81
CA PHE A 163 15.69 -7.25 3.78
C PHE A 163 15.13 -5.91 4.21
N GLY A 164 14.80 -5.04 3.24
CA GLY A 164 14.11 -3.79 3.49
C GLY A 164 12.60 -3.95 3.39
N TYR A 165 11.84 -3.11 4.08
CA TYR A 165 10.46 -2.84 3.71
C TYR A 165 10.17 -1.35 3.79
N HIS A 166 9.28 -0.87 2.93
CA HIS A 166 8.89 0.55 2.92
C HIS A 166 7.47 0.73 2.36
N CYS A 167 6.91 1.92 2.57
CA CYS A 167 5.73 2.36 1.83
C CYS A 167 6.17 3.08 0.56
N ILE A 168 5.66 2.69 -0.61
CA ILE A 168 6.04 3.30 -1.88
C ILE A 168 5.73 4.80 -1.93
N TYR A 169 4.67 5.24 -1.24
CA TYR A 169 4.24 6.65 -1.18
C TYR A 169 4.98 7.47 -0.11
N HIS A 170 5.53 6.79 0.93
CA HIS A 170 6.19 7.44 2.07
C HIS A 170 7.53 6.76 2.42
N PRO A 171 8.47 6.61 1.46
CA PRO A 171 9.64 5.73 1.60
C PRO A 171 10.66 6.24 2.64
N THR A 172 10.61 7.53 2.98
CA THR A 172 11.52 8.12 3.97
C THR A 172 11.07 7.89 5.41
N THR A 173 9.77 7.78 5.63
CA THR A 173 9.18 7.75 6.97
C THR A 173 8.54 6.42 7.35
N MET A 174 7.99 5.68 6.39
CA MET A 174 7.37 4.36 6.59
C MET A 174 8.30 3.28 6.06
N LYS A 175 9.37 2.96 6.79
CA LYS A 175 10.37 1.95 6.39
C LYS A 175 10.96 1.25 7.60
N GLY A 176 11.40 0.03 7.40
CA GLY A 176 12.08 -0.77 8.42
C GLY A 176 12.81 -1.95 7.79
N ILE A 177 13.17 -2.93 8.59
CA ILE A 177 13.91 -4.09 8.16
C ILE A 177 13.17 -5.39 8.50
N ILE A 178 13.42 -6.42 7.71
CA ILE A 178 13.08 -7.80 7.97
C ILE A 178 14.39 -8.55 8.16
N GLN A 179 14.59 -9.10 9.36
CA GLN A 179 15.72 -9.97 9.64
C GLN A 179 15.30 -11.41 9.35
N VAL A 180 16.01 -12.05 8.42
CA VAL A 180 15.78 -13.43 8.05
C VAL A 180 16.91 -14.28 8.57
N VAL A 181 16.57 -15.28 9.39
CA VAL A 181 17.49 -16.24 9.99
C VAL A 181 17.16 -17.65 9.53
N ASP A 182 18.10 -18.58 9.73
CA ASP A 182 17.82 -20.00 9.53
C ASP A 182 16.71 -20.46 10.49
N GLY A 183 15.79 -21.28 9.98
CA GLY A 183 14.80 -21.96 10.80
C GLY A 183 15.50 -23.03 11.65
N SER A 184 15.39 -22.93 12.96
CA SER A 184 15.78 -23.99 13.90
C SER A 184 14.72 -25.08 14.00
#